data_1d936b6ae77af42cdaf3d8f2a98e4f9a
#
_entry.id   1d936b6ae77af42cdaf3d8f2a98e4f9a
#
_cell.length_a   1.000
_cell.length_b   1.000
_cell.length_c   1.000
_cell.angle_alpha   90.00
_cell.angle_beta   90.00
_cell.angle_gamma   90.00
#
_symmetry.space_group_name_H-M   'P 1'
#
loop_
_entity.id
_entity.type
_entity.pdbx_description
1 polymer ?
#
loop_
_entity_poly.entity_id
_entity_poly.type
_entity_poly.pdbx_seq_one_letter_code
_entity_poly.pdbx_strand_id
1 'polypeptide(L)'
;MDTIYSYTRKQALEDRVLIDVSKTAKEAGFKVPVAVTNGLYFEYIEPSEELKQQGQSATGRLWDMLFILHLKILNCPKANMIIYSVAFAKENEKTEFVNLKAVIDGGDDGNPVLTIMKENED
;
A
#
# COMPACT_ATOMS: atom_id res chain seq x y z
N MET A 1 2.26 29.12 -6.73
CA MET A 1 1.87 28.09 -5.79
C MET A 1 2.57 28.31 -4.46
N ASP A 2 1.90 28.08 -3.43
CA ASP A 2 2.39 28.37 -2.12
C ASP A 2 2.83 27.11 -1.41
N THR A 3 4.14 26.93 -1.23
CA THR A 3 4.69 25.73 -0.67
C THR A 3 4.52 25.61 0.85
N ILE A 4 4.12 26.71 1.52
CA ILE A 4 3.95 26.65 2.96
C ILE A 4 2.81 25.75 3.39
N TYR A 5 1.89 25.43 2.48
CA TYR A 5 0.79 24.52 2.76
C TYR A 5 1.04 23.12 2.22
N SER A 6 2.19 22.89 1.60
CA SER A 6 2.51 21.59 1.02
C SER A 6 2.94 20.64 2.13
N TYR A 7 2.28 19.51 2.19
CA TYR A 7 2.65 18.43 3.10
C TYR A 7 3.47 17.43 2.26
N THR A 8 4.77 17.37 2.50
CA THR A 8 5.65 16.55 1.68
C THR A 8 5.48 15.08 2.01
N ARG A 9 5.83 14.22 1.05
CA ARG A 9 5.85 12.79 1.27
C ARG A 9 6.81 12.42 2.39
N LYS A 10 7.97 13.10 2.47
CA LYS A 10 8.92 12.89 3.54
C LYS A 10 8.28 13.16 4.90
N GLN A 11 7.54 14.28 5.03
CA GLN A 11 6.85 14.60 6.27
C GLN A 11 5.78 13.56 6.59
N ALA A 12 5.05 13.09 5.59
CA ALA A 12 4.02 12.07 5.79
C ALA A 12 4.63 10.76 6.30
N LEU A 13 5.82 10.40 5.80
CA LEU A 13 6.52 9.21 6.27
C LEU A 13 7.04 9.41 7.70
N GLU A 14 7.58 10.58 8.01
CA GLU A 14 8.07 10.89 9.35
C GLU A 14 6.93 10.92 10.37
N ASP A 15 5.78 11.44 9.98
CA ASP A 15 4.60 11.51 10.84
C ASP A 15 3.81 10.20 10.87
N ARG A 16 4.23 9.21 10.11
CA ARG A 16 3.59 7.89 10.00
C ARG A 16 2.16 7.96 9.48
N VAL A 17 1.84 8.99 8.73
CA VAL A 17 0.63 9.04 7.91
C VAL A 17 0.77 8.07 6.73
N LEU A 18 2.00 7.95 6.22
CA LEU A 18 2.39 6.93 5.26
C LEU A 18 3.41 5.99 5.89
N ILE A 19 3.33 4.72 5.53
CA ILE A 19 4.29 3.71 5.98
C ILE A 19 5.09 3.26 4.76
N ASP A 20 6.40 3.40 4.83
CA ASP A 20 7.28 3.00 3.72
C ASP A 20 7.35 1.48 3.65
N VAL A 21 7.03 0.91 2.50
CA VAL A 21 7.11 -0.52 2.26
C VAL A 21 7.99 -0.83 1.06
N SER A 22 8.88 0.09 0.71
CA SER A 22 9.71 -0.03 -0.48
C SER A 22 10.59 -1.27 -0.48
N LYS A 23 11.05 -1.72 0.68
CA LYS A 23 11.88 -2.92 0.76
C LYS A 23 11.15 -4.15 0.25
N THR A 24 9.96 -4.39 0.77
CA THR A 24 9.13 -5.52 0.34
C THR A 24 8.66 -5.36 -1.09
N ALA A 25 8.31 -4.13 -1.47
CA ALA A 25 7.88 -3.85 -2.83
C ALA A 25 8.98 -4.14 -3.84
N LYS A 26 10.22 -3.81 -3.52
CA LYS A 26 11.36 -4.12 -4.39
C LYS A 26 11.50 -5.61 -4.60
N GLU A 27 11.33 -6.38 -3.55
CA GLU A 27 11.37 -7.84 -3.63
C GLU A 27 10.24 -8.38 -4.52
N ALA A 28 9.09 -7.71 -4.52
CA ALA A 28 7.94 -8.08 -5.33
C ALA A 28 8.02 -7.56 -6.78
N GLY A 29 9.09 -6.86 -7.14
CA GLY A 29 9.33 -6.43 -8.52
C GLY A 29 9.09 -4.96 -8.80
N PHE A 30 8.77 -4.15 -7.79
CA PHE A 30 8.57 -2.71 -7.99
C PHE A 30 9.91 -2.00 -8.08
N LYS A 31 9.97 -0.99 -8.94
CA LYS A 31 11.20 -0.23 -9.18
C LYS A 31 11.11 1.21 -8.68
N VAL A 32 10.00 1.57 -8.05
CA VAL A 32 9.77 2.91 -7.50
C VAL A 32 9.53 2.79 -6.00
N PRO A 33 9.74 3.86 -5.23
CA PRO A 33 9.38 3.84 -3.82
C PRO A 33 7.88 3.60 -3.65
N VAL A 34 7.53 2.78 -2.65
CA VAL A 34 6.14 2.43 -2.38
C VAL A 34 5.84 2.71 -0.92
N ALA A 35 4.71 3.35 -0.68
CA ALA A 35 4.19 3.56 0.66
C ALA A 35 2.71 3.18 0.70
N VAL A 36 2.25 2.81 1.90
CA VAL A 36 0.83 2.55 2.14
C VAL A 36 0.36 3.53 3.21
N THR A 37 -0.94 3.82 3.22
CA THR A 37 -1.48 4.69 4.26
C THR A 37 -1.44 3.98 5.62
N ASN A 38 -1.39 4.77 6.67
CA ASN A 38 -1.46 4.26 8.04
C ASN A 38 -2.75 3.44 8.23
N GLY A 39 -3.88 3.95 7.73
CA GLY A 39 -5.15 3.26 7.85
C GLY A 39 -5.14 1.87 7.21
N LEU A 40 -4.62 1.78 5.99
CA LEU A 40 -4.53 0.49 5.33
C LEU A 40 -3.60 -0.45 6.09
N TYR A 41 -2.44 0.04 6.53
CA TYR A 41 -1.45 -0.81 7.20
C TYR A 41 -2.00 -1.42 8.47
N PHE A 42 -2.53 -0.58 9.36
CA PHE A 42 -2.93 -1.07 10.68
C PHE A 42 -4.30 -1.73 10.68
N GLU A 43 -5.12 -1.49 9.68
CA GLU A 43 -6.41 -2.17 9.59
C GLU A 43 -6.30 -3.54 8.92
N TYR A 44 -5.44 -3.69 7.90
CA TYR A 44 -5.42 -4.91 7.09
C TYR A 44 -4.07 -5.59 6.98
N ILE A 45 -2.97 -4.85 6.94
CA ILE A 45 -1.64 -5.46 6.72
C ILE A 45 -1.09 -6.04 8.02
N GLU A 46 -1.18 -5.29 9.12
CA GLU A 46 -0.72 -5.78 10.41
C GLU A 46 -1.75 -6.77 10.98
N PRO A 47 -1.43 -8.06 11.09
CA PRO A 47 -2.42 -9.04 11.58
C PRO A 47 -2.61 -8.92 13.08
N SER A 48 -3.80 -9.33 13.55
CA SER A 48 -4.07 -9.47 14.99
C SER A 48 -3.21 -10.58 15.58
N GLU A 49 -3.13 -10.62 16.91
CA GLU A 49 -2.40 -11.70 17.59
C GLU A 49 -2.98 -13.08 17.24
N GLU A 50 -4.30 -13.19 17.14
CA GLU A 50 -4.94 -14.44 16.75
C GLU A 50 -4.48 -14.88 15.36
N LEU A 51 -4.43 -13.96 14.39
CA LEU A 51 -3.98 -14.28 13.04
C LEU A 51 -2.50 -14.60 13.01
N LYS A 52 -1.68 -13.93 13.83
CA LYS A 52 -0.25 -14.27 13.93
C LYS A 52 -0.05 -15.68 14.40
N GLN A 53 -0.84 -16.14 15.37
CA GLN A 53 -0.76 -17.51 15.87
C GLN A 53 -1.18 -18.52 14.79
N GLN A 54 -1.97 -18.09 13.81
CA GLN A 54 -2.38 -18.94 12.70
C GLN A 54 -1.40 -18.86 11.52
N GLY A 55 -0.25 -18.20 11.70
CA GLY A 55 0.78 -18.13 10.68
C GLY A 55 0.73 -16.90 9.78
N GLN A 56 -0.18 -15.97 10.05
CA GLN A 56 -0.23 -14.72 9.28
C GLN A 56 0.88 -13.78 9.74
N SER A 57 1.44 -13.03 8.79
CA SER A 57 2.44 -12.02 9.09
C SER A 57 2.17 -10.76 8.28
N ALA A 58 2.63 -9.61 8.79
CA ALA A 58 2.50 -8.36 8.05
C ALA A 58 3.23 -8.46 6.71
N THR A 59 4.43 -9.04 6.71
CA THR A 59 5.22 -9.17 5.48
C THR A 59 4.51 -10.04 4.45
N GLY A 60 3.94 -11.17 4.87
CA GLY A 60 3.22 -12.06 3.96
C GLY A 60 1.98 -11.40 3.37
N ARG A 61 1.20 -10.71 4.21
CA ARG A 61 -0.01 -10.02 3.76
C ARG A 61 0.35 -8.87 2.82
N LEU A 62 1.41 -8.14 3.14
CA LEU A 62 1.91 -7.06 2.27
C LEU A 62 2.37 -7.60 0.93
N TRP A 63 3.10 -8.71 0.94
CA TRP A 63 3.60 -9.35 -0.28
C TRP A 63 2.45 -9.74 -1.21
N ASP A 64 1.41 -10.37 -0.66
CA ASP A 64 0.25 -10.78 -1.44
C ASP A 64 -0.42 -9.58 -2.09
N MET A 65 -0.62 -8.50 -1.32
CA MET A 65 -1.24 -7.28 -1.82
C MET A 65 -0.42 -6.66 -2.95
N LEU A 66 0.89 -6.60 -2.77
CA LEU A 66 1.79 -6.02 -3.76
C LEU A 66 1.88 -6.88 -5.01
N PHE A 67 1.88 -8.20 -4.86
CA PHE A 67 1.95 -9.10 -6.01
C PHE A 67 0.72 -8.95 -6.90
N ILE A 68 -0.47 -8.87 -6.30
CA ILE A 68 -1.70 -8.66 -7.06
C ILE A 68 -1.64 -7.34 -7.80
N LEU A 69 -1.18 -6.27 -7.15
CA LEU A 69 -1.03 -4.97 -7.79
C LEU A 69 -0.04 -5.04 -8.95
N HIS A 70 1.07 -5.74 -8.76
CA HIS A 70 2.08 -5.89 -9.81
C HIS A 70 1.46 -6.48 -11.08
N LEU A 71 0.65 -7.54 -10.93
CA LEU A 71 -0.04 -8.15 -12.05
C LEU A 71 -1.02 -7.19 -12.73
N LYS A 72 -1.72 -6.36 -11.94
CA LYS A 72 -2.64 -5.37 -12.49
C LYS A 72 -1.90 -4.31 -13.30
N ILE A 73 -0.74 -3.87 -12.81
CA ILE A 73 0.07 -2.87 -13.50
C ILE A 73 0.57 -3.40 -14.84
N LEU A 74 0.96 -4.68 -14.89
CA LEU A 74 1.39 -5.29 -16.14
C LEU A 74 0.28 -5.27 -17.19
N ASN A 75 -0.98 -5.37 -16.78
CA ASN A 75 -2.12 -5.33 -17.69
C ASN A 75 -2.56 -3.90 -18.04
N CYS A 76 -2.13 -2.90 -17.25
CA CYS A 76 -2.52 -1.50 -17.46
C CYS A 76 -1.29 -0.60 -17.30
N PRO A 77 -0.27 -0.74 -18.15
CA PRO A 77 1.03 -0.10 -17.92
C PRO A 77 1.01 1.42 -17.97
N LYS A 78 -0.02 2.02 -18.58
CA LYS A 78 -0.09 3.48 -18.69
C LYS A 78 -1.02 4.12 -17.67
N ALA A 79 -1.65 3.31 -16.81
CA ALA A 79 -2.54 3.85 -15.80
C ALA A 79 -1.72 4.52 -14.69
N ASN A 80 -2.18 5.68 -14.23
CA ASN A 80 -1.58 6.35 -13.08
C ASN A 80 -2.41 6.14 -11.81
N MET A 81 -3.54 5.45 -11.92
CA MET A 81 -4.36 5.05 -10.80
C MET A 81 -5.01 3.71 -11.13
N ILE A 82 -4.95 2.78 -10.20
CA ILE A 82 -5.54 1.45 -10.36
C ILE A 82 -6.35 1.15 -9.10
N ILE A 83 -7.60 0.73 -9.31
CA ILE A 83 -8.43 0.23 -8.21
C ILE A 83 -8.51 -1.28 -8.37
N TYR A 84 -8.24 -2.00 -7.27
CA TYR A 84 -8.23 -3.46 -7.31
C TYR A 84 -8.69 -4.01 -5.97
N SER A 85 -9.06 -5.28 -5.96
CA SER A 85 -9.60 -5.93 -4.77
C SER A 85 -8.61 -6.96 -4.24
N VAL A 86 -8.46 -6.99 -2.93
CA VAL A 86 -7.61 -7.95 -2.23
C VAL A 86 -8.42 -8.64 -1.16
N ALA A 87 -8.25 -9.95 -1.02
CA ALA A 87 -8.88 -10.73 0.03
C ALA A 87 -7.93 -10.82 1.22
N PHE A 88 -8.38 -10.35 2.38
CA PHE A 88 -7.60 -10.45 3.61
C PHE A 88 -8.25 -11.44 4.55
N ALA A 89 -7.47 -12.39 5.07
CA ALA A 89 -7.95 -13.31 6.09
C ALA A 89 -8.23 -12.54 7.38
N LYS A 90 -9.37 -12.85 7.98
CA LYS A 90 -9.78 -12.24 9.26
C LYS A 90 -9.96 -13.35 10.27
N GLU A 91 -10.25 -12.98 11.52
CA GLU A 91 -10.50 -13.94 12.58
C GLU A 91 -11.71 -14.83 12.27
N ASN A 92 -11.77 -15.98 12.93
CA ASN A 92 -12.88 -16.93 12.81
C ASN A 92 -13.03 -17.46 11.37
N GLU A 93 -11.90 -17.65 10.69
CA GLU A 93 -11.85 -18.23 9.34
C GLU A 93 -12.64 -17.41 8.31
N LYS A 94 -12.84 -16.13 8.59
CA LYS A 94 -13.52 -15.23 7.67
C LYS A 94 -12.53 -14.61 6.71
N THR A 95 -13.04 -14.11 5.58
CA THR A 95 -12.26 -13.38 4.59
C THR A 95 -12.99 -12.08 4.28
N GLU A 96 -12.25 -10.99 4.25
CA GLU A 96 -12.82 -9.70 3.86
C GLU A 96 -12.18 -9.26 2.55
N PHE A 97 -13.02 -8.90 1.57
CA PHE A 97 -12.55 -8.36 0.30
C PHE A 97 -12.53 -6.84 0.43
N VAL A 98 -11.37 -6.24 0.14
CA VAL A 98 -11.15 -4.81 0.34
C VAL A 98 -10.74 -4.21 -0.99
N ASN A 99 -11.41 -3.12 -1.40
CA ASN A 99 -11.01 -2.38 -2.58
C ASN A 99 -9.92 -1.40 -2.21
N LEU A 100 -8.81 -1.46 -2.94
CA LEU A 100 -7.65 -0.62 -2.75
C LEU A 100 -7.46 0.28 -3.94
N LYS A 101 -6.82 1.42 -3.70
CA LYS A 101 -6.47 2.38 -4.73
C LYS A 101 -4.97 2.59 -4.71
N ALA A 102 -4.33 2.37 -5.86
CA ALA A 102 -2.90 2.60 -6.02
C ALA A 102 -2.71 3.78 -6.96
N VAL A 103 -1.95 4.78 -6.52
CA VAL A 103 -1.73 6.00 -7.27
C VAL A 103 -0.25 6.18 -7.53
N ILE A 104 0.11 6.41 -8.79
CA ILE A 104 1.48 6.75 -9.18
C ILE A 104 1.51 8.23 -9.51
N ASP A 105 2.38 8.98 -8.83
CA ASP A 105 2.55 10.40 -9.12
C ASP A 105 4.00 10.79 -8.85
N GLY A 106 4.30 12.09 -8.94
CA GLY A 106 5.63 12.59 -8.63
C GLY A 106 5.83 12.72 -7.13
N GLY A 107 6.95 12.21 -6.64
CA GLY A 107 7.34 12.41 -5.24
C GLY A 107 7.90 13.81 -5.02
N ASP A 108 8.51 14.02 -3.84
CA ASP A 108 9.04 15.33 -3.45
C ASP A 108 10.08 15.85 -4.45
N ASP A 109 10.82 14.95 -5.07
CA ASP A 109 11.86 15.29 -6.06
C ASP A 109 11.36 15.17 -7.51
N GLY A 110 10.06 14.92 -7.70
CA GLY A 110 9.48 14.74 -9.03
C GLY A 110 9.60 13.36 -9.63
N ASN A 111 10.41 12.48 -9.04
CA ASN A 111 10.51 11.10 -9.51
C ASN A 111 9.27 10.30 -9.11
N PRO A 112 8.86 9.30 -9.91
CA PRO A 112 7.62 8.58 -9.63
C PRO A 112 7.67 7.82 -8.32
N VAL A 113 6.56 7.86 -7.61
CA VAL A 113 6.33 7.09 -6.39
C VAL A 113 4.95 6.47 -6.45
N LEU A 114 4.76 5.39 -5.70
CA LEU A 114 3.49 4.68 -5.63
C LEU A 114 2.94 4.78 -4.21
N THR A 115 1.66 5.10 -4.09
CA THR A 115 0.97 5.13 -2.80
C THR A 115 -0.26 4.25 -2.90
N ILE A 116 -0.43 3.38 -1.91
CA ILE A 116 -1.57 2.44 -1.86
C ILE A 116 -2.42 2.79 -0.65
N MET A 117 -3.72 2.86 -0.86
CA MET A 117 -4.67 3.25 0.18
C MET A 117 -5.96 2.47 0.00
N LYS A 118 -6.84 2.50 1.00
CA LYS A 118 -8.19 1.99 0.82
C LYS A 118 -8.90 2.90 -0.18
N GLU A 119 -9.83 2.33 -0.95
CA GLU A 119 -10.47 3.07 -2.04
C GLU A 119 -11.12 4.37 -1.56
N ASN A 120 -11.68 4.37 -0.35
CA ASN A 120 -12.40 5.51 0.18
C ASN A 120 -11.50 6.52 0.93
N GLU A 121 -10.19 6.33 0.90
CA GLU A 121 -9.24 7.30 1.45
C GLU A 121 -8.82 8.27 0.36
N ASP A 122 -8.41 9.45 0.77
CA ASP A 122 -7.88 10.46 -0.14
C ASP A 122 -6.39 10.66 0.02
#